data_5071b341fc3456442631aafdd05b6f23
#
_entry.id   5071b341fc3456442631aafdd05b6f23
#
_cell.length_a   1.000
_cell.length_b   1.000
_cell.length_c   1.000
_cell.angle_alpha   90.00
_cell.angle_beta   90.00
_cell.angle_gamma   90.00
#
_symmetry.space_group_name_H-M   'P 1'
#
loop_
_entity.id
_entity.type
_entity.pdbx_description
1 polymer ?
#
loop_
_entity_poly.entity_id
_entity_poly.type
_entity_poly.pdbx_seq_one_letter_code
_entity_poly.pdbx_strand_id
1 'polypeptide(L)'
;MSGDGPAWERFERWAWGGLLLLSLVLRLWDLGSRAYHHDESIHGHFTYDLATQGKYQYDPVYHGPVQYFMVATAFLVLGDSDFTARLPAALGGVGLVAMAMLLRARFGRGAAFASGVLLAVSPNLLYFTRFCREDVWSLLGTFGLFLWLDRWWRTRRVADLGLAAVWGAVAFASKENFYVLGALMVPSVLAAAWEPGKGFGAFAKIRSLLDVLERHGAVILGAIFLFFTLSEVAYTFFLVHTESGNPAFIAISYWWGQHKVERVGGPKTFYLGRILQYEFAIVLPALVWIGSKWRRFSAAERFVAALALSSVLMYAYLGEKTPWLIVHQILPFIPLAGAAWAALCASRVRAASIAVPVGVATVLTTLSLSFWNPLLSPFHPRAESVVFTQTAPELMPVVADVVKFAATGADPAAAVFGEATWPLSWYFRRLPIYWAIPNAGSRPPYVIVDDTKADEAQKILGGDYVARQIPLRAWWIPEVSRSPLRPTPRELLTYLFTRRPWSNDGSSTNPVGSQNVVVLTRPDLARSPGE
;
A
#
# COMPACT_ATOMS: atom_id res chain seq x y z
N MET A 1 30.57 10.50 22.76
CA MET A 1 30.27 9.70 23.96
C MET A 1 29.96 8.29 23.49
N SER A 2 30.93 7.40 23.57
CA SER A 2 30.81 5.95 23.30
C SER A 2 30.13 5.30 24.50
N GLY A 3 28.80 5.20 24.45
CA GLY A 3 28.00 4.50 25.48
C GLY A 3 27.91 3.00 25.16
N ASP A 4 29.05 2.34 25.04
CA ASP A 4 29.12 0.93 24.61
C ASP A 4 29.18 -0.05 25.81
N GLY A 5 28.53 0.28 26.93
CA GLY A 5 28.42 -0.64 28.07
C GLY A 5 27.24 -1.62 27.96
N PRO A 6 27.29 -2.77 28.67
CA PRO A 6 26.23 -3.79 28.67
C PRO A 6 24.82 -3.26 29.03
N ALA A 7 24.74 -2.16 29.78
CA ALA A 7 23.49 -1.50 30.14
C ALA A 7 22.84 -0.79 28.94
N TRP A 8 23.63 -0.15 28.06
CA TRP A 8 23.13 0.51 26.85
C TRP A 8 22.63 -0.50 25.82
N GLU A 9 23.31 -1.64 25.65
CA GLU A 9 22.84 -2.70 24.75
C GLU A 9 21.56 -3.36 25.24
N ARG A 10 21.36 -3.48 26.54
CA ARG A 10 20.09 -3.94 27.12
C ARG A 10 18.98 -2.95 26.88
N PHE A 11 19.23 -1.66 27.11
CA PHE A 11 18.24 -0.60 26.82
C PHE A 11 17.83 -0.58 25.35
N GLU A 12 18.79 -0.67 24.43
CA GLU A 12 18.51 -0.72 22.99
C GLU A 12 17.63 -1.92 22.63
N ARG A 13 17.90 -3.10 23.19
CA ARG A 13 17.07 -4.31 22.97
C ARG A 13 15.64 -4.12 23.45
N TRP A 14 15.45 -3.54 24.61
CA TRP A 14 14.12 -3.25 25.14
C TRP A 14 13.39 -2.17 24.33
N ALA A 15 14.10 -1.15 23.90
CA ALA A 15 13.53 -0.10 23.04
C ALA A 15 13.03 -0.67 21.69
N TRP A 16 13.84 -1.53 21.05
CA TRP A 16 13.41 -2.23 19.83
C TRP A 16 12.28 -3.20 20.09
N GLY A 17 12.30 -3.96 21.18
CA GLY A 17 11.21 -4.85 21.57
C GLY A 17 9.90 -4.09 21.77
N GLY A 18 9.95 -2.97 22.48
CA GLY A 18 8.80 -2.08 22.67
C GLY A 18 8.29 -1.48 21.36
N LEU A 19 9.19 -1.06 20.46
CA LEU A 19 8.81 -0.53 19.15
C LEU A 19 8.15 -1.60 18.25
N LEU A 20 8.69 -2.81 18.25
CA LEU A 20 8.10 -3.93 17.48
C LEU A 20 6.73 -4.32 18.03
N LEU A 21 6.59 -4.36 19.37
CA LEU A 21 5.30 -4.60 20.01
C LEU A 21 4.28 -3.49 19.68
N LEU A 22 4.69 -2.22 19.76
CA LEU A 22 3.84 -1.10 19.34
C LEU A 22 3.44 -1.24 17.88
N SER A 23 4.39 -1.55 17.00
CA SER A 23 4.13 -1.75 15.57
C SER A 23 3.13 -2.89 15.33
N LEU A 24 3.25 -3.98 16.06
CA LEU A 24 2.33 -5.13 16.02
C LEU A 24 0.94 -4.73 16.50
N VAL A 25 0.83 -4.09 17.66
CA VAL A 25 -0.45 -3.64 18.21
C VAL A 25 -1.16 -2.69 17.23
N LEU A 26 -0.47 -1.67 16.71
CA LEU A 26 -1.06 -0.71 15.78
C LEU A 26 -1.56 -1.38 14.48
N ARG A 27 -0.91 -2.45 14.03
CA ARG A 27 -1.29 -3.13 12.80
C ARG A 27 -2.37 -4.18 12.97
N LEU A 28 -2.43 -4.82 14.14
CA LEU A 28 -3.44 -5.86 14.41
C LEU A 28 -4.71 -5.33 15.07
N TRP A 29 -4.61 -4.17 15.75
CA TRP A 29 -5.78 -3.56 16.40
C TRP A 29 -6.87 -3.28 15.36
N ASP A 30 -8.06 -3.81 15.60
CA ASP A 30 -9.25 -3.56 14.78
C ASP A 30 -9.04 -3.85 13.27
N LEU A 31 -8.24 -4.86 12.93
CA LEU A 31 -7.82 -5.14 11.56
C LEU A 31 -8.97 -5.63 10.65
N GLY A 32 -9.97 -6.30 11.24
CA GLY A 32 -11.10 -6.89 10.50
C GLY A 32 -12.35 -6.01 10.41
N SER A 33 -12.46 -4.89 11.13
CA SER A 33 -13.71 -4.12 11.27
C SER A 33 -14.05 -3.29 10.04
N ARG A 34 -13.04 -2.75 9.33
CA ARG A 34 -13.25 -1.93 8.15
C ARG A 34 -13.80 -2.78 7.01
N ALA A 35 -14.86 -2.28 6.34
CA ALA A 35 -15.38 -2.89 5.12
C ALA A 35 -14.25 -3.17 4.11
N TYR A 36 -14.32 -4.33 3.45
CA TYR A 36 -13.28 -4.77 2.53
C TYR A 36 -13.21 -3.82 1.34
N HIS A 37 -12.02 -3.31 1.07
CA HIS A 37 -11.79 -2.39 -0.03
C HIS A 37 -12.06 -3.07 -1.38
N HIS A 38 -12.35 -2.29 -2.43
CA HIS A 38 -12.54 -2.81 -3.78
C HIS A 38 -11.41 -3.76 -4.21
N ASP A 39 -10.16 -3.29 -4.18
CA ASP A 39 -9.02 -4.11 -4.59
C ASP A 39 -8.76 -5.27 -3.62
N GLU A 40 -8.96 -5.06 -2.29
CA GLU A 40 -8.86 -6.16 -1.33
C GLU A 40 -9.85 -7.28 -1.65
N SER A 41 -11.06 -6.94 -2.13
CA SER A 41 -12.07 -7.94 -2.47
C SER A 41 -11.68 -8.79 -3.67
N ILE A 42 -11.00 -8.20 -4.64
CA ILE A 42 -10.44 -8.91 -5.80
C ILE A 42 -9.36 -9.90 -5.32
N HIS A 43 -8.37 -9.39 -4.58
CA HIS A 43 -7.28 -10.22 -4.07
C HIS A 43 -7.78 -11.31 -3.11
N GLY A 44 -8.72 -10.97 -2.23
CA GLY A 44 -9.31 -11.92 -1.28
C GLY A 44 -10.08 -13.04 -1.98
N HIS A 45 -10.89 -12.70 -2.99
CA HIS A 45 -11.67 -13.67 -3.75
C HIS A 45 -10.78 -14.64 -4.52
N PHE A 46 -9.84 -14.15 -5.32
CA PHE A 46 -8.91 -15.03 -6.04
C PHE A 46 -8.02 -15.85 -5.10
N THR A 47 -7.65 -15.30 -3.94
CA THR A 47 -6.94 -16.09 -2.93
C THR A 47 -7.82 -17.17 -2.30
N TYR A 48 -9.12 -16.89 -2.12
CA TYR A 48 -10.07 -17.90 -1.65
C TYR A 48 -10.19 -19.06 -2.65
N ASP A 49 -10.27 -18.76 -3.95
CA ASP A 49 -10.28 -19.79 -5.00
C ASP A 49 -8.97 -20.58 -5.04
N LEU A 50 -7.84 -19.93 -4.86
CA LEU A 50 -6.55 -20.60 -4.72
C LEU A 50 -6.53 -21.55 -3.51
N ALA A 51 -6.97 -21.09 -2.34
CA ALA A 51 -6.92 -21.86 -1.09
C ALA A 51 -7.91 -23.02 -1.07
N THR A 52 -9.09 -22.87 -1.71
CA THR A 52 -10.17 -23.87 -1.67
C THR A 52 -10.23 -24.79 -2.88
N GLN A 53 -9.77 -24.32 -4.05
CA GLN A 53 -9.89 -25.01 -5.33
C GLN A 53 -8.54 -25.25 -6.03
N GLY A 54 -7.44 -24.71 -5.49
CA GLY A 54 -6.11 -24.75 -6.11
C GLY A 54 -6.01 -23.93 -7.42
N LYS A 55 -6.98 -23.07 -7.69
CA LYS A 55 -7.02 -22.27 -8.91
C LYS A 55 -6.17 -21.02 -8.76
N TYR A 56 -5.13 -20.91 -9.55
CA TYR A 56 -4.33 -19.71 -9.71
C TYR A 56 -3.85 -19.60 -11.15
N GLN A 57 -4.00 -18.42 -11.71
CA GLN A 57 -3.38 -18.04 -12.98
C GLN A 57 -2.86 -16.62 -12.85
N TYR A 58 -1.61 -16.39 -13.26
CA TYR A 58 -1.05 -15.05 -13.27
C TYR A 58 -1.77 -14.16 -14.29
N ASP A 59 -2.21 -12.99 -13.82
CA ASP A 59 -2.75 -11.92 -14.65
C ASP A 59 -2.09 -10.59 -14.21
N PRO A 60 -1.41 -9.86 -15.12
CA PRO A 60 -0.73 -8.60 -14.79
C PRO A 60 -1.69 -7.49 -14.29
N VAL A 61 -3.00 -7.61 -14.55
CA VAL A 61 -4.02 -6.70 -14.00
C VAL A 61 -4.07 -6.76 -12.49
N TYR A 62 -3.84 -7.95 -11.93
CA TYR A 62 -3.96 -8.24 -10.49
C TYR A 62 -2.61 -8.43 -9.79
N HIS A 63 -1.51 -8.02 -10.44
CA HIS A 63 -0.16 -8.01 -9.91
C HIS A 63 0.46 -9.39 -9.64
N GLY A 64 1.60 -9.43 -8.94
CA GLY A 64 2.39 -10.64 -8.75
C GLY A 64 1.85 -11.61 -7.70
N PRO A 65 2.36 -12.86 -7.71
CA PRO A 65 1.83 -14.00 -6.95
C PRO A 65 2.10 -13.97 -5.44
N VAL A 66 3.08 -13.22 -4.95
CA VAL A 66 3.50 -13.28 -3.53
C VAL A 66 2.34 -13.00 -2.58
N GLN A 67 1.51 -11.99 -2.88
CA GLN A 67 0.34 -11.65 -2.08
C GLN A 67 -0.61 -12.84 -1.95
N TYR A 68 -0.91 -13.51 -3.05
CA TYR A 68 -1.84 -14.65 -3.08
C TYR A 68 -1.33 -15.81 -2.25
N PHE A 69 -0.04 -16.17 -2.34
CA PHE A 69 0.55 -17.26 -1.56
C PHE A 69 0.54 -16.97 -0.07
N MET A 70 0.87 -15.73 0.32
CA MET A 70 0.89 -15.35 1.73
C MET A 70 -0.50 -15.37 2.35
N VAL A 71 -1.51 -14.88 1.62
CA VAL A 71 -2.89 -14.86 2.12
C VAL A 71 -3.53 -16.25 2.05
N ALA A 72 -3.29 -17.04 0.99
CA ALA A 72 -3.77 -18.43 0.91
C ALA A 72 -3.23 -19.26 2.09
N THR A 73 -1.95 -19.09 2.44
CA THR A 73 -1.37 -19.74 3.63
C THR A 73 -2.11 -19.34 4.91
N ALA A 74 -2.44 -18.06 5.07
CA ALA A 74 -3.22 -17.60 6.22
C ALA A 74 -4.64 -18.20 6.23
N PHE A 75 -5.30 -18.31 5.08
CA PHE A 75 -6.63 -18.93 4.96
C PHE A 75 -6.61 -20.42 5.29
N LEU A 76 -5.60 -21.15 4.84
CA LEU A 76 -5.45 -22.58 5.13
C LEU A 76 -5.23 -22.87 6.62
N VAL A 77 -4.55 -21.97 7.33
CA VAL A 77 -4.20 -22.16 8.75
C VAL A 77 -5.26 -21.59 9.70
N LEU A 78 -5.85 -20.42 9.36
CA LEU A 78 -6.70 -19.65 10.28
C LEU A 78 -8.14 -19.48 9.78
N GLY A 79 -8.46 -19.99 8.59
CA GLY A 79 -9.74 -19.75 7.92
C GLY A 79 -9.79 -18.38 7.23
N ASP A 80 -10.77 -18.20 6.33
CA ASP A 80 -10.93 -17.00 5.51
C ASP A 80 -11.86 -15.98 6.19
N SER A 81 -11.32 -14.82 6.45
CA SER A 81 -12.02 -13.65 7.01
C SER A 81 -11.32 -12.35 6.60
N ASP A 82 -11.96 -11.20 6.80
CA ASP A 82 -11.35 -9.88 6.56
C ASP A 82 -10.06 -9.69 7.39
N PHE A 83 -10.04 -10.25 8.62
CA PHE A 83 -8.86 -10.22 9.48
C PHE A 83 -7.72 -11.07 8.92
N THR A 84 -8.00 -12.35 8.60
CA THR A 84 -6.97 -13.28 8.14
C THR A 84 -6.42 -12.93 6.76
N ALA A 85 -7.22 -12.31 5.91
CA ALA A 85 -6.76 -11.79 4.62
C ALA A 85 -5.75 -10.64 4.75
N ARG A 86 -5.92 -9.76 5.75
CA ARG A 86 -5.04 -8.62 6.03
C ARG A 86 -3.84 -8.97 6.91
N LEU A 87 -3.93 -10.06 7.67
CA LEU A 87 -2.91 -10.47 8.64
C LEU A 87 -1.50 -10.58 8.06
N PRO A 88 -1.27 -11.24 6.90
CA PRO A 88 0.06 -11.32 6.32
C PRO A 88 0.66 -9.94 6.01
N ALA A 89 -0.12 -9.04 5.43
CA ALA A 89 0.32 -7.68 5.13
C ALA A 89 0.65 -6.90 6.41
N ALA A 90 -0.15 -7.04 7.46
CA ALA A 90 0.09 -6.41 8.76
C ALA A 90 1.41 -6.90 9.38
N LEU A 91 1.68 -8.21 9.35
CA LEU A 91 2.95 -8.79 9.79
C LEU A 91 4.13 -8.34 8.92
N GLY A 92 3.93 -8.24 7.61
CA GLY A 92 4.90 -7.65 6.68
C GLY A 92 5.27 -6.22 7.06
N GLY A 93 4.30 -5.42 7.47
CA GLY A 93 4.54 -4.07 8.00
C GLY A 93 5.39 -4.04 9.27
N VAL A 94 5.22 -5.01 10.18
CA VAL A 94 6.12 -5.20 11.35
C VAL A 94 7.52 -5.59 10.87
N GLY A 95 7.61 -6.45 9.85
CA GLY A 95 8.88 -6.83 9.21
C GLY A 95 9.66 -5.63 8.67
N LEU A 96 8.99 -4.64 8.04
CA LEU A 96 9.63 -3.38 7.60
C LEU A 96 10.26 -2.62 8.78
N VAL A 97 9.56 -2.53 9.92
CA VAL A 97 10.12 -1.89 11.13
C VAL A 97 11.32 -2.66 11.66
N ALA A 98 11.27 -3.99 11.68
CA ALA A 98 12.40 -4.81 12.10
C ALA A 98 13.62 -4.66 11.18
N MET A 99 13.42 -4.56 9.86
CA MET A 99 14.51 -4.36 8.89
C MET A 99 15.26 -3.05 9.11
N ALA A 100 14.64 -2.02 9.71
CA ALA A 100 15.32 -0.77 10.03
C ALA A 100 16.54 -0.97 10.96
N MET A 101 16.59 -2.05 11.75
CA MET A 101 17.76 -2.41 12.54
C MET A 101 19.03 -2.55 11.70
N LEU A 102 18.92 -2.99 10.45
CA LEU A 102 20.06 -3.18 9.54
C LEU A 102 20.68 -1.85 9.09
N LEU A 103 19.95 -0.74 9.19
CA LEU A 103 20.45 0.60 8.91
C LEU A 103 21.56 1.05 9.90
N ARG A 104 21.68 0.41 11.07
CA ARG A 104 22.66 0.75 12.12
C ARG A 104 24.08 0.84 11.61
N ALA A 105 24.45 -0.06 10.73
CA ALA A 105 25.81 -0.17 10.22
C ALA A 105 26.18 0.99 9.26
N ARG A 106 25.18 1.63 8.66
CA ARG A 106 25.39 2.71 7.70
C ARG A 106 25.07 4.08 8.27
N PHE A 107 23.97 4.20 9.02
CA PHE A 107 23.44 5.48 9.52
C PHE A 107 23.64 5.65 11.03
N GLY A 108 24.12 4.62 11.73
CA GLY A 108 24.27 4.62 13.19
C GLY A 108 22.99 4.18 13.93
N ARG A 109 23.15 3.87 15.24
CA ARG A 109 22.08 3.31 16.09
C ARG A 109 20.87 4.24 16.23
N GLY A 110 21.12 5.53 16.52
CA GLY A 110 20.04 6.51 16.69
C GLY A 110 19.22 6.73 15.43
N ALA A 111 19.89 6.84 14.27
CA ALA A 111 19.21 6.99 12.99
C ALA A 111 18.41 5.75 12.59
N ALA A 112 18.93 4.55 12.85
CA ALA A 112 18.22 3.29 12.62
C ALA A 112 16.96 3.20 13.48
N PHE A 113 17.05 3.53 14.77
CA PHE A 113 15.91 3.53 15.68
C PHE A 113 14.85 4.57 15.28
N ALA A 114 15.27 5.81 14.96
CA ALA A 114 14.37 6.84 14.46
C ALA A 114 13.69 6.42 13.14
N SER A 115 14.42 5.76 12.22
CA SER A 115 13.84 5.17 11.01
C SER A 115 12.78 4.11 11.34
N GLY A 116 13.05 3.25 12.32
CA GLY A 116 12.08 2.25 12.81
C GLY A 116 10.83 2.91 13.37
N VAL A 117 10.96 3.98 14.17
CA VAL A 117 9.82 4.75 14.68
C VAL A 117 9.01 5.34 13.53
N LEU A 118 9.66 5.97 12.54
CA LEU A 118 8.97 6.53 11.37
C LEU A 118 8.21 5.44 10.57
N LEU A 119 8.81 4.27 10.37
CA LEU A 119 8.14 3.12 9.73
C LEU A 119 6.96 2.59 10.53
N ALA A 120 7.03 2.66 11.86
CA ALA A 120 5.95 2.18 12.73
C ALA A 120 4.73 3.11 12.72
N VAL A 121 4.97 4.45 12.70
CA VAL A 121 3.92 5.45 12.90
C VAL A 121 3.62 6.32 11.67
N SER A 122 4.28 6.10 10.52
CA SER A 122 3.93 6.80 9.27
C SER A 122 2.47 6.56 8.91
N PRO A 123 1.66 7.61 8.67
CA PRO A 123 0.26 7.47 8.33
C PRO A 123 0.01 6.54 7.15
N ASN A 124 0.67 6.77 6.02
CA ASN A 124 0.45 5.94 4.83
C ASN A 124 1.01 4.52 4.99
N LEU A 125 2.20 4.34 5.60
CA LEU A 125 2.75 3.00 5.79
C LEU A 125 1.90 2.18 6.75
N LEU A 126 1.42 2.75 7.86
CA LEU A 126 0.50 2.04 8.74
C LEU A 126 -0.80 1.70 8.02
N TYR A 127 -1.41 2.68 7.32
CA TYR A 127 -2.67 2.49 6.63
C TYR A 127 -2.56 1.39 5.57
N PHE A 128 -1.61 1.48 4.62
CA PHE A 128 -1.49 0.53 3.51
C PHE A 128 -0.90 -0.83 3.90
N THR A 129 -0.14 -0.95 4.99
CA THR A 129 0.27 -2.27 5.50
C THR A 129 -0.84 -3.00 6.26
N ARG A 130 -2.03 -2.41 6.41
CA ARG A 130 -3.24 -3.03 6.93
C ARG A 130 -4.24 -3.41 5.84
N PHE A 131 -3.79 -3.47 4.58
CA PHE A 131 -4.56 -3.89 3.42
C PHE A 131 -4.14 -5.26 2.91
N CYS A 132 -5.10 -6.03 2.40
CA CYS A 132 -4.83 -7.25 1.65
C CYS A 132 -4.36 -6.89 0.23
N ARG A 133 -3.13 -6.33 0.13
CA ARG A 133 -2.54 -5.86 -1.12
C ARG A 133 -1.04 -6.15 -1.20
N GLU A 134 -0.55 -6.20 -2.43
CA GLU A 134 0.83 -6.52 -2.80
C GLU A 134 1.86 -5.46 -2.39
N ASP A 135 1.44 -4.21 -2.10
CA ASP A 135 2.34 -3.09 -1.83
C ASP A 135 3.33 -3.37 -0.70
N VAL A 136 2.88 -4.00 0.39
CA VAL A 136 3.75 -4.32 1.53
C VAL A 136 4.88 -5.30 1.16
N TRP A 137 4.60 -6.26 0.31
CA TRP A 137 5.60 -7.25 -0.14
C TRP A 137 6.62 -6.62 -1.07
N SER A 138 6.16 -5.73 -1.97
CA SER A 138 7.02 -4.93 -2.82
C SER A 138 7.94 -4.01 -2.00
N LEU A 139 7.42 -3.38 -0.92
CA LEU A 139 8.23 -2.57 0.01
C LEU A 139 9.25 -3.41 0.77
N LEU A 140 8.84 -4.54 1.35
CA LEU A 140 9.74 -5.47 2.05
C LEU A 140 10.84 -5.97 1.11
N GLY A 141 10.44 -6.42 -0.08
CA GLY A 141 11.37 -6.91 -1.08
C GLY A 141 12.38 -5.84 -1.49
N THR A 142 11.91 -4.63 -1.81
CA THR A 142 12.77 -3.51 -2.20
C THR A 142 13.71 -3.10 -1.06
N PHE A 143 13.18 -2.94 0.14
CA PHE A 143 13.98 -2.53 1.30
C PHE A 143 15.01 -3.61 1.66
N GLY A 144 14.58 -4.87 1.68
CA GLY A 144 15.46 -6.02 1.91
C GLY A 144 16.57 -6.12 0.86
N LEU A 145 16.23 -6.02 -0.42
CA LEU A 145 17.21 -6.01 -1.52
C LEU A 145 18.34 -5.01 -1.25
N PHE A 146 17.99 -3.75 -0.96
CA PHE A 146 19.01 -2.71 -0.73
C PHE A 146 19.80 -2.91 0.55
N LEU A 147 19.16 -3.30 1.65
CA LEU A 147 19.84 -3.55 2.91
C LEU A 147 20.84 -4.69 2.82
N TRP A 148 20.49 -5.78 2.13
CA TRP A 148 21.36 -6.92 1.97
C TRP A 148 22.42 -6.71 0.90
N LEU A 149 22.17 -5.93 -0.16
CA LEU A 149 23.20 -5.48 -1.10
C LEU A 149 24.23 -4.57 -0.42
N ASP A 150 23.78 -3.61 0.40
CA ASP A 150 24.68 -2.76 1.19
C ASP A 150 25.52 -3.58 2.17
N ARG A 151 24.90 -4.56 2.82
CA ARG A 151 25.60 -5.47 3.73
C ARG A 151 26.63 -6.32 2.98
N TRP A 152 26.23 -6.93 1.85
CA TRP A 152 27.17 -7.67 1.00
C TRP A 152 28.35 -6.79 0.53
N TRP A 153 28.08 -5.58 0.13
CA TRP A 153 29.14 -4.66 -0.29
C TRP A 153 30.18 -4.43 0.81
N ARG A 154 29.80 -4.46 2.07
CA ARG A 154 30.68 -4.29 3.24
C ARG A 154 31.33 -5.58 3.72
N THR A 155 30.63 -6.71 3.64
CA THR A 155 31.05 -7.98 4.27
C THR A 155 31.60 -8.98 3.28
N ARG A 156 31.20 -8.88 2.02
CA ARG A 156 31.47 -9.85 0.94
C ARG A 156 31.02 -11.29 1.25
N ARG A 157 30.08 -11.48 2.20
CA ARG A 157 29.53 -12.79 2.52
C ARG A 157 28.55 -13.25 1.45
N VAL A 158 28.71 -14.48 0.95
CA VAL A 158 27.84 -15.08 -0.07
C VAL A 158 26.37 -15.08 0.37
N ALA A 159 26.10 -15.39 1.64
CA ALA A 159 24.75 -15.40 2.20
C ALA A 159 24.05 -14.04 2.11
N ASP A 160 24.79 -12.93 2.28
CA ASP A 160 24.21 -11.59 2.18
C ASP A 160 23.73 -11.29 0.75
N LEU A 161 24.48 -11.74 -0.26
CA LEU A 161 24.08 -11.58 -1.67
C LEU A 161 22.93 -12.53 -2.04
N GLY A 162 22.94 -13.75 -1.51
CA GLY A 162 21.81 -14.69 -1.66
C GLY A 162 20.52 -14.13 -1.08
N LEU A 163 20.58 -13.53 0.12
CA LEU A 163 19.42 -12.86 0.73
C LEU A 163 18.97 -11.63 -0.06
N ALA A 164 19.90 -10.88 -0.68
CA ALA A 164 19.53 -9.80 -1.59
C ALA A 164 18.76 -10.33 -2.81
N ALA A 165 19.19 -11.48 -3.38
CA ALA A 165 18.47 -12.12 -4.48
C ALA A 165 17.08 -12.60 -4.08
N VAL A 166 16.92 -13.19 -2.88
CA VAL A 166 15.59 -13.59 -2.34
C VAL A 166 14.66 -12.38 -2.19
N TRP A 167 15.12 -11.31 -1.56
CA TRP A 167 14.30 -10.11 -1.40
C TRP A 167 14.02 -9.41 -2.73
N GLY A 168 14.97 -9.44 -3.66
CA GLY A 168 14.76 -8.97 -5.03
C GLY A 168 13.65 -9.77 -5.74
N ALA A 169 13.64 -11.09 -5.61
CA ALA A 169 12.60 -11.96 -6.17
C ALA A 169 11.22 -11.68 -5.52
N VAL A 170 11.18 -11.45 -4.21
CA VAL A 170 9.96 -11.02 -3.52
C VAL A 170 9.44 -9.69 -4.08
N ALA A 171 10.32 -8.68 -4.27
CA ALA A 171 9.91 -7.40 -4.86
C ALA A 171 9.38 -7.56 -6.28
N PHE A 172 10.10 -8.31 -7.11
CA PHE A 172 9.77 -8.57 -8.51
C PHE A 172 8.46 -9.34 -8.65
N ALA A 173 8.28 -10.41 -7.87
CA ALA A 173 7.07 -11.24 -7.89
C ALA A 173 5.90 -10.68 -7.07
N SER A 174 5.99 -9.44 -6.61
CA SER A 174 4.90 -8.75 -5.91
C SER A 174 4.23 -7.70 -6.77
N LYS A 175 5.02 -6.81 -7.41
CA LYS A 175 4.45 -5.66 -8.11
C LYS A 175 5.40 -5.10 -9.17
N GLU A 176 4.84 -4.63 -10.25
CA GLU A 176 5.52 -4.06 -11.41
C GLU A 176 6.27 -2.75 -11.09
N ASN A 177 6.08 -2.19 -9.91
CA ASN A 177 6.91 -1.09 -9.37
C ASN A 177 8.41 -1.42 -9.37
N PHE A 178 8.76 -2.72 -9.44
CA PHE A 178 10.15 -3.16 -9.60
C PHE A 178 10.79 -2.62 -10.88
N TYR A 179 10.05 -2.46 -11.97
CA TYR A 179 10.56 -1.86 -13.20
C TYR A 179 10.81 -0.35 -13.06
N VAL A 180 9.91 0.33 -12.32
CA VAL A 180 10.11 1.75 -11.97
C VAL A 180 11.38 1.89 -11.13
N LEU A 181 11.58 0.99 -10.15
CA LEU A 181 12.80 0.94 -9.36
C LEU A 181 14.05 0.77 -10.24
N GLY A 182 14.02 -0.09 -11.25
CA GLY A 182 15.09 -0.25 -12.23
C GLY A 182 15.46 1.07 -12.92
N ALA A 183 14.47 1.85 -13.34
CA ALA A 183 14.70 3.18 -13.93
C ALA A 183 15.31 4.16 -12.93
N LEU A 184 14.88 4.12 -11.66
CA LEU A 184 15.39 4.97 -10.58
C LEU A 184 16.82 4.62 -10.17
N MET A 185 17.31 3.41 -10.50
CA MET A 185 18.70 3.03 -10.28
C MET A 185 19.68 3.93 -11.04
N VAL A 186 19.32 4.38 -12.24
CA VAL A 186 20.22 5.18 -13.08
C VAL A 186 20.64 6.48 -12.38
N PRO A 187 19.73 7.40 -12.01
CA PRO A 187 20.11 8.62 -11.31
C PRO A 187 20.76 8.34 -9.94
N SER A 188 20.36 7.25 -9.26
CA SER A 188 20.88 6.89 -7.94
C SER A 188 22.34 6.44 -8.00
N VAL A 189 22.70 5.61 -8.98
CA VAL A 189 24.06 5.16 -9.22
C VAL A 189 24.95 6.34 -9.67
N LEU A 190 24.44 7.19 -10.56
CA LEU A 190 25.15 8.40 -10.99
C LEU A 190 25.45 9.32 -9.80
N ALA A 191 24.49 9.56 -8.91
CA ALA A 191 24.69 10.36 -7.72
C ALA A 191 25.69 9.74 -6.74
N ALA A 192 25.67 8.42 -6.58
CA ALA A 192 26.66 7.69 -5.78
C ALA A 192 28.05 7.78 -6.39
N ALA A 193 28.15 7.74 -7.71
CA ALA A 193 29.40 7.83 -8.44
C ALA A 193 30.02 9.23 -8.47
N TRP A 194 29.21 10.26 -8.32
CA TRP A 194 29.68 11.65 -8.29
C TRP A 194 30.31 12.00 -6.94
N GLU A 195 31.45 12.72 -6.95
CA GLU A 195 32.13 13.23 -5.75
C GLU A 195 32.21 14.76 -5.77
N PRO A 196 31.79 15.43 -4.69
CA PRO A 196 31.88 16.88 -4.60
C PRO A 196 33.34 17.35 -4.77
N GLY A 197 33.56 18.26 -5.72
CA GLY A 197 34.89 18.80 -6.02
C GLY A 197 35.79 17.97 -6.93
N LYS A 198 35.42 16.70 -7.20
CA LYS A 198 36.20 15.80 -8.07
C LYS A 198 35.40 15.30 -9.30
N GLY A 199 34.07 15.53 -9.30
CA GLY A 199 33.20 15.04 -10.37
C GLY A 199 33.06 13.51 -10.40
N PHE A 200 32.87 12.97 -11.59
CA PHE A 200 32.81 11.53 -11.81
C PHE A 200 34.23 10.98 -11.93
N GLY A 201 34.77 10.43 -10.85
CA GLY A 201 36.03 9.68 -10.88
C GLY A 201 35.90 8.36 -11.64
N ALA A 202 35.51 8.42 -12.92
CA ALA A 202 34.98 7.29 -13.69
C ALA A 202 35.98 6.13 -13.79
N PHE A 203 37.24 6.39 -14.12
CA PHE A 203 38.24 5.33 -14.32
C PHE A 203 38.54 4.54 -13.05
N ALA A 204 38.73 5.18 -11.91
CA ALA A 204 39.01 4.48 -10.65
C ALA A 204 37.84 3.62 -10.20
N LYS A 205 36.58 4.08 -10.44
CA LYS A 205 35.36 3.36 -10.05
C LYS A 205 35.03 2.20 -11.00
N ILE A 206 35.25 2.35 -12.30
CA ILE A 206 35.14 1.26 -13.28
C ILE A 206 36.14 0.15 -12.93
N ARG A 207 37.40 0.49 -12.66
CA ARG A 207 38.42 -0.48 -12.25
C ARG A 207 38.00 -1.21 -10.96
N SER A 208 37.53 -0.49 -9.95
CA SER A 208 37.05 -1.11 -8.71
C SER A 208 35.85 -2.05 -8.95
N LEU A 209 34.95 -1.71 -9.88
CA LEU A 209 33.84 -2.60 -10.26
C LEU A 209 34.32 -3.86 -11.00
N LEU A 210 35.27 -3.69 -11.91
CA LEU A 210 35.90 -4.84 -12.62
C LEU A 210 36.62 -5.78 -11.64
N ASP A 211 37.36 -5.22 -10.65
CA ASP A 211 37.98 -6.00 -9.59
C ASP A 211 36.97 -6.81 -8.75
N VAL A 212 35.78 -6.21 -8.50
CA VAL A 212 34.68 -6.92 -7.80
C VAL A 212 34.11 -8.04 -8.68
N LEU A 213 33.89 -7.79 -9.96
CA LEU A 213 33.40 -8.79 -10.91
C LEU A 213 34.40 -9.95 -11.09
N GLU A 214 35.69 -9.65 -11.19
CA GLU A 214 36.72 -10.65 -11.28
C GLU A 214 36.77 -11.57 -10.04
N ARG A 215 36.70 -10.98 -8.84
CA ARG A 215 36.80 -11.73 -7.58
C ARG A 215 35.53 -12.43 -7.16
N HIS A 216 34.37 -11.90 -7.51
CA HIS A 216 33.08 -12.37 -7.02
C HIS A 216 32.06 -12.69 -8.12
N GLY A 217 32.50 -12.74 -9.40
CA GLY A 217 31.60 -12.91 -10.55
C GLY A 217 30.75 -14.17 -10.48
N ALA A 218 31.34 -15.30 -10.08
CA ALA A 218 30.58 -16.55 -9.92
C ALA A 218 29.48 -16.45 -8.85
N VAL A 219 29.77 -15.76 -7.74
CA VAL A 219 28.77 -15.55 -6.67
C VAL A 219 27.67 -14.60 -7.14
N ILE A 220 28.02 -13.56 -7.90
CA ILE A 220 27.06 -12.60 -8.48
C ILE A 220 26.16 -13.34 -9.48
N LEU A 221 26.71 -14.14 -10.38
CA LEU A 221 25.95 -14.95 -11.33
C LEU A 221 25.03 -15.95 -10.61
N GLY A 222 25.50 -16.59 -9.54
CA GLY A 222 24.69 -17.47 -8.69
C GLY A 222 23.51 -16.74 -8.04
N ALA A 223 23.72 -15.51 -7.57
CA ALA A 223 22.65 -14.70 -7.00
C ALA A 223 21.63 -14.24 -8.06
N ILE A 224 22.09 -13.88 -9.26
CA ILE A 224 21.22 -13.56 -10.40
C ILE A 224 20.40 -14.79 -10.80
N PHE A 225 21.04 -15.96 -10.90
CA PHE A 225 20.35 -17.21 -11.19
C PHE A 225 19.30 -17.53 -10.13
N LEU A 226 19.64 -17.40 -8.83
CA LEU A 226 18.70 -17.58 -7.72
C LEU A 226 17.50 -16.63 -7.82
N PHE A 227 17.75 -15.35 -8.12
CA PHE A 227 16.68 -14.36 -8.32
C PHE A 227 15.70 -14.79 -9.40
N PHE A 228 16.19 -15.16 -10.59
CA PHE A 228 15.32 -15.59 -11.69
C PHE A 228 14.61 -16.90 -11.39
N THR A 229 15.31 -17.87 -10.78
CA THR A 229 14.70 -19.16 -10.41
C THR A 229 13.56 -18.97 -9.42
N LEU A 230 13.75 -18.17 -8.36
CA LEU A 230 12.69 -17.91 -7.38
C LEU A 230 11.52 -17.13 -8.00
N SER A 231 11.81 -16.19 -8.88
CA SER A 231 10.78 -15.43 -9.59
C SER A 231 9.95 -16.33 -10.49
N GLU A 232 10.61 -17.19 -11.29
CA GLU A 232 9.94 -18.14 -12.19
C GLU A 232 9.07 -19.14 -11.40
N VAL A 233 9.62 -19.73 -10.33
CA VAL A 233 8.87 -20.63 -9.44
C VAL A 233 7.63 -19.94 -8.87
N ALA A 234 7.72 -18.67 -8.49
CA ALA A 234 6.58 -17.94 -7.98
C ALA A 234 5.51 -17.70 -9.06
N TYR A 235 5.90 -17.17 -10.22
CA TYR A 235 4.95 -16.83 -11.29
C TYR A 235 4.30 -18.05 -11.95
N THR A 236 5.00 -19.18 -12.01
CA THR A 236 4.50 -20.43 -12.60
C THR A 236 3.75 -21.31 -11.60
N PHE A 237 3.43 -20.80 -10.42
CA PHE A 237 2.82 -21.59 -9.34
C PHE A 237 3.58 -22.91 -9.11
N PHE A 238 4.84 -22.78 -8.68
CA PHE A 238 5.73 -23.91 -8.44
C PHE A 238 5.90 -24.85 -9.66
N LEU A 239 6.02 -24.26 -10.86
CA LEU A 239 6.19 -24.94 -12.16
C LEU A 239 4.96 -25.74 -12.63
N VAL A 240 3.78 -25.48 -12.07
CA VAL A 240 2.53 -26.11 -12.50
C VAL A 240 1.96 -25.42 -13.76
N HIS A 241 2.07 -24.10 -13.87
CA HIS A 241 1.57 -23.30 -14.99
C HIS A 241 2.71 -22.71 -15.81
N THR A 242 3.33 -23.53 -16.66
CA THR A 242 4.45 -23.13 -17.53
C THR A 242 4.01 -22.58 -18.89
N GLU A 243 2.72 -22.67 -19.20
CA GLU A 243 2.14 -22.36 -20.52
C GLU A 243 1.91 -20.85 -20.75
N SER A 244 1.98 -20.05 -19.70
CA SER A 244 1.58 -18.63 -19.70
C SER A 244 2.61 -17.68 -20.38
N GLY A 245 3.67 -18.21 -21.01
CA GLY A 245 4.75 -17.39 -21.55
C GLY A 245 5.65 -16.80 -20.46
N ASN A 246 6.47 -15.80 -20.80
CA ASN A 246 7.33 -15.14 -19.81
C ASN A 246 6.53 -14.07 -19.05
N PRO A 247 6.19 -14.27 -17.76
CA PRO A 247 5.35 -13.36 -16.98
C PRO A 247 5.91 -11.94 -16.88
N ALA A 248 7.26 -11.82 -16.81
CA ALA A 248 7.92 -10.52 -16.76
C ALA A 248 7.68 -9.71 -18.04
N PHE A 249 7.74 -10.37 -19.20
CA PHE A 249 7.52 -9.70 -20.48
C PHE A 249 6.04 -9.30 -20.65
N ILE A 250 5.13 -10.16 -20.22
CA ILE A 250 3.69 -9.87 -20.22
C ILE A 250 3.40 -8.67 -19.30
N ALA A 251 3.96 -8.65 -18.09
CA ALA A 251 3.82 -7.54 -17.15
C ALA A 251 4.36 -6.22 -17.70
N ILE A 252 5.57 -6.20 -18.26
CA ILE A 252 6.16 -5.00 -18.86
C ILE A 252 5.28 -4.48 -20.00
N SER A 253 4.84 -5.35 -20.90
CA SER A 253 4.02 -4.99 -22.05
C SER A 253 2.68 -4.38 -21.61
N TYR A 254 2.00 -5.02 -20.65
CA TYR A 254 0.75 -4.54 -20.10
C TYR A 254 0.91 -3.16 -19.44
N TRP A 255 1.86 -3.03 -18.52
CA TRP A 255 2.02 -1.79 -17.74
C TRP A 255 2.60 -0.64 -18.57
N TRP A 256 3.37 -0.94 -19.62
CA TRP A 256 3.76 0.08 -20.61
C TRP A 256 2.55 0.67 -21.32
N GLY A 257 1.56 -0.17 -21.66
CA GLY A 257 0.27 0.28 -22.17
C GLY A 257 -0.51 1.13 -21.16
N GLN A 258 -0.51 0.72 -19.89
CA GLN A 258 -1.21 1.42 -18.80
C GLN A 258 -0.62 2.81 -18.47
N HIS A 259 0.63 3.10 -18.83
CA HIS A 259 1.19 4.44 -18.66
C HIS A 259 0.36 5.53 -19.38
N LYS A 260 -0.36 5.18 -20.45
CA LYS A 260 -1.26 6.07 -21.21
C LYS A 260 -2.65 6.19 -20.60
N VAL A 261 -2.98 5.38 -19.61
CA VAL A 261 -4.30 5.35 -18.98
C VAL A 261 -4.25 6.13 -17.66
N GLU A 262 -4.98 7.24 -17.61
CA GLU A 262 -5.15 8.02 -16.38
C GLU A 262 -6.31 7.44 -15.56
N ARG A 263 -6.03 6.49 -14.66
CA ARG A 263 -7.08 5.84 -13.85
C ARG A 263 -7.79 6.80 -12.90
N VAL A 264 -7.03 7.61 -12.17
CA VAL A 264 -7.57 8.62 -11.26
C VAL A 264 -7.54 10.00 -11.92
N GLY A 265 -6.56 10.23 -12.79
CA GLY A 265 -6.24 11.55 -13.31
C GLY A 265 -5.56 12.43 -12.25
N GLY A 266 -5.53 13.73 -12.50
CA GLY A 266 -5.03 14.69 -11.53
C GLY A 266 -3.68 15.31 -11.92
N PRO A 267 -3.29 16.37 -11.18
CA PRO A 267 -2.10 17.15 -11.51
C PRO A 267 -0.81 16.38 -11.22
N LYS A 268 0.28 16.77 -11.85
CA LYS A 268 1.63 16.23 -11.55
C LYS A 268 2.03 16.39 -10.08
N THR A 269 1.39 17.31 -9.37
CA THR A 269 1.57 17.57 -7.92
C THR A 269 0.72 16.67 -7.01
N PHE A 270 -0.02 15.73 -7.57
CA PHE A 270 -0.94 14.83 -6.84
C PHE A 270 -0.31 14.20 -5.58
N TYR A 271 0.89 13.64 -5.72
CA TYR A 271 1.59 13.03 -4.58
C TYR A 271 2.21 14.06 -3.64
N LEU A 272 2.69 15.20 -4.16
CA LEU A 272 3.37 16.21 -3.36
C LEU A 272 2.45 16.75 -2.25
N GLY A 273 1.19 17.06 -2.57
CA GLY A 273 0.21 17.50 -1.59
C GLY A 273 -0.01 16.47 -0.47
N ARG A 274 -0.17 15.21 -0.83
CA ARG A 274 -0.37 14.09 0.11
C ARG A 274 0.87 13.79 0.95
N ILE A 275 2.05 13.81 0.34
CA ILE A 275 3.31 13.66 1.05
C ILE A 275 3.47 14.76 2.11
N LEU A 276 3.19 16.01 1.76
CA LEU A 276 3.29 17.12 2.71
C LEU A 276 2.20 17.04 3.79
N GLN A 277 1.03 16.54 3.47
CA GLN A 277 -0.08 16.41 4.42
C GLN A 277 0.12 15.27 5.43
N TYR A 278 0.57 14.11 4.96
CA TYR A 278 0.62 12.89 5.77
C TYR A 278 2.04 12.53 6.23
N GLU A 279 3.07 12.85 5.44
CA GLU A 279 4.44 12.37 5.67
C GLU A 279 5.44 13.51 5.95
N PHE A 280 4.94 14.63 6.46
CA PHE A 280 5.77 15.80 6.80
C PHE A 280 6.90 15.45 7.79
N ALA A 281 6.66 14.51 8.73
CA ALA A 281 7.65 14.03 9.69
C ALA A 281 8.79 13.21 9.05
N ILE A 282 8.60 12.73 7.84
CA ILE A 282 9.61 12.00 7.06
C ILE A 282 10.26 12.94 6.06
N VAL A 283 9.46 13.56 5.20
CA VAL A 283 10.00 14.23 4.02
C VAL A 283 10.69 15.55 4.36
N LEU A 284 10.11 16.37 5.25
CA LEU A 284 10.72 17.65 5.61
C LEU A 284 12.08 17.49 6.31
N PRO A 285 12.25 16.64 7.35
CA PRO A 285 13.55 16.39 7.94
C PRO A 285 14.57 15.81 6.97
N ALA A 286 14.14 14.88 6.09
CA ALA A 286 15.02 14.33 5.07
C ALA A 286 15.52 15.39 4.08
N LEU A 287 14.64 16.28 3.61
CA LEU A 287 15.03 17.39 2.71
C LEU A 287 15.99 18.36 3.39
N VAL A 288 15.74 18.70 4.65
CA VAL A 288 16.67 19.53 5.45
C VAL A 288 18.04 18.84 5.59
N TRP A 289 18.04 17.52 5.84
CA TRP A 289 19.26 16.73 5.94
C TRP A 289 20.03 16.70 4.62
N ILE A 290 19.35 16.46 3.50
CA ILE A 290 19.91 16.48 2.15
C ILE A 290 20.55 17.86 1.89
N GLY A 291 19.79 18.94 2.05
CA GLY A 291 20.26 20.29 1.76
C GLY A 291 21.47 20.71 2.62
N SER A 292 21.45 20.32 3.91
CA SER A 292 22.53 20.72 4.86
C SER A 292 23.78 19.84 4.77
N LYS A 293 23.68 18.60 4.30
CA LYS A 293 24.78 17.61 4.36
C LYS A 293 25.22 17.07 3.01
N TRP A 294 24.58 17.41 1.89
CA TRP A 294 24.83 16.86 0.56
C TRP A 294 26.32 16.74 0.20
N ARG A 295 27.09 17.81 0.45
CA ARG A 295 28.53 17.82 0.14
C ARG A 295 29.37 16.86 0.99
N ARG A 296 28.82 16.40 2.13
CA ARG A 296 29.50 15.50 3.08
C ARG A 296 28.95 14.07 3.01
N PHE A 297 27.95 13.83 2.15
CA PHE A 297 27.35 12.52 2.01
C PHE A 297 28.34 11.49 1.50
N SER A 298 28.30 10.31 2.08
CA SER A 298 28.90 9.10 1.51
C SER A 298 28.21 8.73 0.18
N ALA A 299 28.82 7.86 -0.62
CA ALA A 299 28.22 7.36 -1.85
C ALA A 299 26.83 6.73 -1.60
N ALA A 300 26.68 5.98 -0.50
CA ALA A 300 25.39 5.37 -0.13
C ALA A 300 24.32 6.40 0.23
N GLU A 301 24.66 7.44 0.97
CA GLU A 301 23.71 8.52 1.28
C GLU A 301 23.31 9.30 0.03
N ARG A 302 24.25 9.58 -0.88
CA ARG A 302 23.92 10.19 -2.20
C ARG A 302 23.02 9.30 -3.03
N PHE A 303 23.27 7.99 -3.05
CA PHE A 303 22.40 7.02 -3.70
C PHE A 303 20.97 7.09 -3.16
N VAL A 304 20.80 6.99 -1.83
CA VAL A 304 19.49 7.01 -1.19
C VAL A 304 18.79 8.36 -1.38
N ALA A 305 19.53 9.48 -1.32
CA ALA A 305 18.96 10.80 -1.55
C ALA A 305 18.49 10.99 -3.00
N ALA A 306 19.27 10.51 -3.98
CA ALA A 306 18.86 10.55 -5.38
C ALA A 306 17.66 9.63 -5.64
N LEU A 307 17.64 8.45 -5.05
CA LEU A 307 16.50 7.53 -5.12
C LEU A 307 15.23 8.18 -4.57
N ALA A 308 15.32 8.85 -3.42
CA ALA A 308 14.21 9.55 -2.79
C ALA A 308 13.67 10.70 -3.67
N LEU A 309 14.54 11.55 -4.17
CA LEU A 309 14.13 12.70 -4.98
C LEU A 309 13.61 12.28 -6.36
N SER A 310 14.32 11.35 -7.02
CA SER A 310 13.92 10.86 -8.33
C SER A 310 12.63 10.04 -8.28
N SER A 311 12.32 9.34 -7.17
CA SER A 311 11.06 8.63 -7.02
C SER A 311 9.86 9.58 -7.08
N VAL A 312 9.90 10.69 -6.35
CA VAL A 312 8.82 11.70 -6.38
C VAL A 312 8.64 12.27 -7.78
N LEU A 313 9.74 12.56 -8.48
CA LEU A 313 9.69 13.07 -9.86
C LEU A 313 9.14 12.03 -10.84
N MET A 314 9.55 10.77 -10.71
CA MET A 314 9.07 9.68 -11.56
C MET A 314 7.57 9.46 -11.39
N TYR A 315 7.08 9.34 -10.16
CA TYR A 315 5.64 9.16 -9.92
C TYR A 315 4.82 10.41 -10.24
N ALA A 316 5.40 11.61 -10.19
CA ALA A 316 4.77 12.81 -10.73
C ALA A 316 4.61 12.75 -12.26
N TYR A 317 5.56 12.12 -12.96
CA TYR A 317 5.56 11.95 -14.41
C TYR A 317 4.60 10.83 -14.87
N LEU A 318 4.56 9.69 -14.17
CA LEU A 318 3.70 8.55 -14.53
C LEU A 318 2.22 8.95 -14.55
N GLY A 319 1.45 8.45 -15.52
CA GLY A 319 0.03 8.77 -15.72
C GLY A 319 -0.87 8.24 -14.58
N GLU A 320 -0.58 7.07 -14.06
CA GLU A 320 -1.34 6.48 -12.98
C GLU A 320 -1.13 7.23 -11.65
N LYS A 321 -2.21 7.74 -11.06
CA LYS A 321 -2.22 8.56 -9.83
C LYS A 321 -3.01 7.87 -8.72
N THR A 322 -2.59 6.68 -8.32
CA THR A 322 -3.26 5.96 -7.23
C THR A 322 -2.61 6.25 -5.87
N PRO A 323 -3.39 6.48 -4.80
CA PRO A 323 -2.84 6.92 -3.51
C PRO A 323 -1.85 5.95 -2.86
N TRP A 324 -2.01 4.66 -3.04
CA TRP A 324 -1.09 3.65 -2.45
C TRP A 324 0.33 3.69 -2.98
N LEU A 325 0.56 4.27 -4.18
CA LEU A 325 1.92 4.42 -4.71
C LEU A 325 2.79 5.41 -3.91
N ILE A 326 2.20 6.16 -2.99
CA ILE A 326 2.92 7.07 -2.10
C ILE A 326 3.93 6.33 -1.21
N VAL A 327 3.62 5.08 -0.79
CA VAL A 327 4.49 4.32 0.12
C VAL A 327 5.84 3.97 -0.51
N HIS A 328 5.87 3.79 -1.84
CA HIS A 328 7.11 3.54 -2.59
C HIS A 328 7.98 4.80 -2.72
N GLN A 329 7.34 5.97 -2.71
CA GLN A 329 8.03 7.26 -2.80
C GLN A 329 8.65 7.67 -1.48
N ILE A 330 7.98 7.38 -0.34
CA ILE A 330 8.44 7.81 0.98
C ILE A 330 9.51 6.89 1.57
N LEU A 331 9.52 5.61 1.21
CA LEU A 331 10.45 4.62 1.76
C LEU A 331 11.93 5.08 1.69
N PRO A 332 12.45 5.59 0.56
CA PRO A 332 13.84 6.01 0.49
C PRO A 332 14.16 7.28 1.31
N PHE A 333 13.17 8.09 1.70
CA PHE A 333 13.39 9.22 2.60
C PHE A 333 13.64 8.80 4.05
N ILE A 334 13.17 7.64 4.46
CA ILE A 334 13.16 7.20 5.87
C ILE A 334 14.55 7.14 6.49
N PRO A 335 15.60 6.56 5.88
CA PRO A 335 16.93 6.54 6.48
C PRO A 335 17.53 7.95 6.66
N LEU A 336 17.25 8.87 5.75
CA LEU A 336 17.71 10.25 5.80
C LEU A 336 16.95 11.06 6.86
N ALA A 337 15.64 10.85 6.95
CA ALA A 337 14.81 11.41 8.01
C ALA A 337 15.25 10.90 9.39
N GLY A 338 15.52 9.59 9.51
CA GLY A 338 16.03 8.98 10.73
C GLY A 338 17.36 9.60 11.17
N ALA A 339 18.28 9.88 10.22
CA ALA A 339 19.52 10.58 10.50
C ALA A 339 19.28 12.03 10.95
N ALA A 340 18.35 12.73 10.33
CA ALA A 340 17.97 14.09 10.71
C ALA A 340 17.38 14.14 12.14
N TRP A 341 16.44 13.25 12.45
CA TRP A 341 15.82 13.15 13.77
C TRP A 341 16.85 12.77 14.85
N ALA A 342 17.73 11.81 14.58
CA ALA A 342 18.79 11.43 15.52
C ALA A 342 19.72 12.61 15.82
N ALA A 343 20.09 13.39 14.79
CA ALA A 343 20.92 14.59 14.97
C ALA A 343 20.18 15.70 15.76
N LEU A 344 18.89 15.89 15.50
CA LEU A 344 18.05 16.83 16.26
C LEU A 344 17.96 16.42 17.73
N CYS A 345 17.68 15.15 18.03
CA CYS A 345 17.55 14.63 19.38
C CYS A 345 18.85 14.64 20.19
N ALA A 346 20.01 14.77 19.53
CA ALA A 346 21.27 15.01 20.22
C ALA A 346 21.34 16.41 20.89
N SER A 347 20.49 17.36 20.46
CA SER A 347 20.35 18.70 21.02
C SER A 347 19.14 18.79 21.93
N ARG A 348 19.33 18.59 23.25
CA ARG A 348 18.24 18.41 24.24
C ARG A 348 17.15 19.49 24.24
N VAL A 349 17.50 20.75 24.07
CA VAL A 349 16.55 21.88 24.17
C VAL A 349 15.71 22.02 22.89
N ARG A 350 16.36 21.96 21.72
CA ARG A 350 15.66 22.07 20.42
C ARG A 350 14.85 20.81 20.06
N ALA A 351 15.24 19.67 20.60
CA ALA A 351 14.55 18.41 20.35
C ALA A 351 13.11 18.42 20.86
N ALA A 352 12.87 18.83 22.09
CA ALA A 352 11.54 18.80 22.68
C ALA A 352 10.56 19.76 22.01
N SER A 353 11.00 20.99 21.67
CA SER A 353 10.12 22.02 21.06
C SER A 353 9.67 21.67 19.63
N ILE A 354 10.40 20.81 18.92
CA ILE A 354 10.07 20.40 17.55
C ILE A 354 9.52 18.97 17.54
N ALA A 355 10.18 18.03 18.20
CA ALA A 355 9.84 16.62 18.12
C ALA A 355 8.49 16.31 18.78
N VAL A 356 8.12 16.97 19.87
CA VAL A 356 6.83 16.74 20.53
C VAL A 356 5.66 17.18 19.64
N PRO A 357 5.55 18.43 19.16
CA PRO A 357 4.41 18.82 18.32
C PRO A 357 4.36 18.03 17.00
N VAL A 358 5.51 17.77 16.35
CA VAL A 358 5.53 16.95 15.13
C VAL A 358 5.12 15.52 15.43
N GLY A 359 5.58 14.94 16.52
CA GLY A 359 5.17 13.58 16.94
C GLY A 359 3.67 13.48 17.23
N VAL A 360 3.12 14.44 17.97
CA VAL A 360 1.67 14.50 18.26
C VAL A 360 0.88 14.66 16.97
N ALA A 361 1.25 15.58 16.08
CA ALA A 361 0.58 15.77 14.80
C ALA A 361 0.64 14.50 13.93
N THR A 362 1.78 13.81 13.90
CA THR A 362 1.94 12.54 13.17
C THR A 362 1.03 11.46 13.74
N VAL A 363 1.01 11.28 15.06
CA VAL A 363 0.14 10.27 15.72
C VAL A 363 -1.32 10.57 15.46
N LEU A 364 -1.78 11.81 15.63
CA LEU A 364 -3.18 12.19 15.35
C LEU A 364 -3.55 11.92 13.89
N THR A 365 -2.69 12.28 12.93
CA THR A 365 -2.90 12.01 11.51
C THR A 365 -2.97 10.51 11.22
N THR A 366 -2.08 9.73 11.85
CA THR A 366 -2.03 8.26 11.70
C THR A 366 -3.29 7.60 12.24
N LEU A 367 -3.75 8.01 13.42
CA LEU A 367 -4.97 7.47 14.04
C LEU A 367 -6.21 7.87 13.22
N SER A 368 -6.27 9.10 12.73
CA SER A 368 -7.36 9.56 11.86
C SER A 368 -7.48 8.75 10.58
N LEU A 369 -6.34 8.43 9.93
CA LEU A 369 -6.34 7.70 8.67
C LEU A 369 -6.57 6.18 8.86
N SER A 370 -5.94 5.59 9.88
CA SER A 370 -5.88 4.13 10.00
C SER A 370 -7.06 3.51 10.75
N PHE A 371 -7.77 4.28 11.57
CA PHE A 371 -8.85 3.77 12.42
C PHE A 371 -10.16 4.53 12.18
N TRP A 372 -11.25 3.78 12.07
CA TRP A 372 -12.61 4.33 11.94
C TRP A 372 -13.09 4.84 13.30
N ASN A 373 -12.49 5.92 13.77
CA ASN A 373 -12.86 6.53 15.04
C ASN A 373 -13.74 7.77 14.79
N PRO A 374 -15.00 7.79 15.24
CA PRO A 374 -15.89 8.95 15.05
C PRO A 374 -15.35 10.25 15.61
N LEU A 375 -14.47 10.19 16.62
CA LEU A 375 -13.86 11.38 17.21
C LEU A 375 -12.70 11.94 16.38
N LEU A 376 -11.89 11.05 15.78
CA LEU A 376 -10.69 11.42 15.04
C LEU A 376 -10.92 11.51 13.52
N SER A 377 -11.87 10.74 13.01
CA SER A 377 -12.21 10.71 11.57
C SER A 377 -13.72 10.61 11.36
N PRO A 378 -14.49 11.62 11.77
CA PRO A 378 -15.97 11.57 11.73
C PRO A 378 -16.54 11.47 10.30
N PHE A 379 -15.77 11.84 9.29
CA PHE A 379 -16.18 11.86 7.88
C PHE A 379 -15.55 10.74 7.05
N HIS A 380 -14.76 9.86 7.67
CA HIS A 380 -14.15 8.72 6.99
C HIS A 380 -15.23 7.77 6.40
N PRO A 381 -14.99 7.19 5.19
CA PRO A 381 -13.83 7.30 4.31
C PRO A 381 -13.78 8.56 3.43
N ARG A 382 -14.78 9.43 3.52
CA ARG A 382 -15.01 10.59 2.65
C ARG A 382 -14.24 11.83 3.05
N ALA A 383 -13.27 11.71 3.93
CA ALA A 383 -12.50 12.85 4.45
C ALA A 383 -10.99 12.75 4.18
N GLU A 384 -10.49 11.56 3.87
CA GLU A 384 -9.05 11.34 3.72
C GLU A 384 -8.67 11.20 2.25
N SER A 385 -7.84 12.10 1.74
CA SER A 385 -7.50 12.17 0.30
C SER A 385 -6.63 11.02 -0.20
N VAL A 386 -6.17 10.14 0.68
CA VAL A 386 -5.48 8.88 0.32
C VAL A 386 -6.42 7.68 0.33
N VAL A 387 -7.64 7.84 0.80
CA VAL A 387 -8.69 6.80 0.73
C VAL A 387 -9.35 6.88 -0.64
N PHE A 388 -9.22 5.82 -1.41
CA PHE A 388 -9.74 5.75 -2.78
C PHE A 388 -10.48 4.44 -3.00
N THR A 389 -11.64 4.48 -3.66
CA THR A 389 -12.52 3.32 -3.96
C THR A 389 -12.84 2.43 -2.74
N GLN A 390 -12.91 3.03 -1.55
CA GLN A 390 -13.28 2.31 -0.34
C GLN A 390 -14.76 1.92 -0.39
N THR A 391 -15.08 0.68 -0.09
CA THR A 391 -16.47 0.22 0.06
C THR A 391 -17.20 1.09 1.06
N ALA A 392 -18.36 1.59 0.66
CA ALA A 392 -19.18 2.47 1.48
C ALA A 392 -19.83 1.70 2.63
N PRO A 393 -19.85 2.26 3.86
CA PRO A 393 -20.47 1.60 5.01
C PRO A 393 -21.94 1.24 4.79
N GLU A 394 -22.65 2.00 3.96
CA GLU A 394 -24.06 1.81 3.62
C GLU A 394 -24.36 0.48 2.89
N LEU A 395 -23.31 -0.16 2.32
CA LEU A 395 -23.45 -1.48 1.71
C LEU A 395 -23.53 -2.60 2.75
N MET A 396 -22.91 -2.44 3.92
CA MET A 396 -22.77 -3.52 4.90
C MET A 396 -24.12 -4.01 5.48
N PRO A 397 -25.13 -3.18 5.75
CA PRO A 397 -26.47 -3.64 6.10
C PRO A 397 -27.09 -4.54 5.01
N VAL A 398 -26.92 -4.21 3.74
CA VAL A 398 -27.41 -5.03 2.61
C VAL A 398 -26.71 -6.39 2.58
N VAL A 399 -25.39 -6.39 2.78
CA VAL A 399 -24.62 -7.66 2.90
C VAL A 399 -25.18 -8.52 4.03
N ALA A 400 -25.42 -7.93 5.20
CA ALA A 400 -25.98 -8.62 6.36
C ALA A 400 -27.39 -9.18 6.09
N ASP A 401 -28.25 -8.43 5.42
CA ASP A 401 -29.61 -8.86 5.07
C ASP A 401 -29.57 -10.06 4.08
N VAL A 402 -28.71 -10.00 3.04
CA VAL A 402 -28.53 -11.11 2.08
C VAL A 402 -28.00 -12.36 2.78
N VAL A 403 -26.98 -12.22 3.64
CA VAL A 403 -26.40 -13.35 4.40
C VAL A 403 -27.46 -13.99 5.31
N LYS A 404 -28.24 -13.16 6.03
CA LYS A 404 -29.33 -13.62 6.89
C LYS A 404 -30.39 -14.37 6.08
N PHE A 405 -30.74 -13.86 4.90
CA PHE A 405 -31.74 -14.50 4.05
C PHE A 405 -31.22 -15.80 3.43
N ALA A 406 -29.95 -15.85 3.01
CA ALA A 406 -29.32 -17.09 2.52
C ALA A 406 -29.38 -18.23 3.55
N ALA A 407 -29.31 -17.92 4.85
CA ALA A 407 -29.41 -18.89 5.93
C ALA A 407 -30.80 -19.56 6.02
N THR A 408 -31.83 -19.02 5.35
CA THR A 408 -33.17 -19.65 5.24
C THR A 408 -33.23 -20.71 4.16
N GLY A 409 -32.15 -20.95 3.41
CA GLY A 409 -32.10 -21.93 2.32
C GLY A 409 -32.52 -21.37 0.96
N ALA A 410 -32.57 -20.06 0.80
CA ALA A 410 -32.93 -19.43 -0.48
C ALA A 410 -31.84 -19.65 -1.55
N ASP A 411 -32.25 -20.06 -2.75
CA ASP A 411 -31.42 -20.29 -3.92
C ASP A 411 -32.11 -19.73 -5.19
N PRO A 412 -31.62 -18.65 -5.78
CA PRO A 412 -30.52 -17.78 -5.31
C PRO A 412 -30.92 -16.87 -4.13
N ALA A 413 -29.97 -16.57 -3.23
CA ALA A 413 -30.17 -15.63 -2.14
C ALA A 413 -30.18 -14.17 -2.62
N ALA A 414 -29.48 -13.88 -3.71
CA ALA A 414 -29.48 -12.59 -4.39
C ALA A 414 -29.03 -12.75 -5.85
N ALA A 415 -29.32 -11.73 -6.67
CA ALA A 415 -28.67 -11.53 -7.96
C ALA A 415 -27.79 -10.29 -7.90
N VAL A 416 -26.59 -10.36 -8.46
CA VAL A 416 -25.61 -9.27 -8.46
C VAL A 416 -25.09 -9.07 -9.88
N PHE A 417 -25.03 -7.82 -10.34
CA PHE A 417 -24.56 -7.51 -11.68
C PHE A 417 -23.78 -6.19 -11.73
N GLY A 418 -22.77 -6.17 -12.61
CA GLY A 418 -21.98 -4.96 -12.91
C GLY A 418 -20.93 -4.68 -11.84
N GLU A 419 -20.72 -3.39 -11.53
CA GLU A 419 -19.72 -2.90 -10.59
C GLU A 419 -19.91 -3.44 -9.16
N ALA A 420 -21.14 -3.82 -8.81
CA ALA A 420 -21.48 -4.45 -7.54
C ALA A 420 -20.78 -5.81 -7.32
N THR A 421 -20.31 -6.46 -8.39
CA THR A 421 -19.52 -7.69 -8.28
C THR A 421 -18.38 -7.54 -7.28
N TRP A 422 -17.74 -6.37 -7.25
CA TRP A 422 -16.75 -6.04 -6.26
C TRP A 422 -17.28 -4.92 -5.34
N PRO A 423 -17.39 -5.15 -4.01
CA PRO A 423 -16.78 -6.20 -3.17
C PRO A 423 -17.66 -7.44 -2.91
N LEU A 424 -18.85 -7.55 -3.50
CA LEU A 424 -19.82 -8.58 -3.11
C LEU A 424 -19.36 -10.02 -3.41
N SER A 425 -18.50 -10.23 -4.42
CA SER A 425 -17.88 -11.54 -4.67
C SER A 425 -17.08 -12.07 -3.47
N TRP A 426 -16.46 -11.18 -2.69
CA TRP A 426 -15.82 -11.57 -1.45
C TRP A 426 -16.84 -11.90 -0.35
N TYR A 427 -17.80 -11.01 -0.09
CA TYR A 427 -18.76 -11.19 1.00
C TYR A 427 -19.69 -12.39 0.75
N PHE A 428 -20.03 -12.66 -0.51
CA PHE A 428 -20.96 -13.73 -0.90
C PHE A 428 -20.27 -14.98 -1.43
N ARG A 429 -18.95 -15.14 -1.27
CA ARG A 429 -18.14 -16.25 -1.82
C ARG A 429 -18.64 -17.66 -1.45
N ARG A 430 -19.45 -17.77 -0.41
CA ARG A 430 -20.02 -19.03 0.08
C ARG A 430 -21.53 -19.13 -0.10
N LEU A 431 -22.15 -18.15 -0.75
CA LEU A 431 -23.59 -18.06 -0.90
C LEU A 431 -24.03 -18.41 -2.32
N PRO A 432 -25.25 -18.93 -2.49
CA PRO A 432 -25.86 -19.16 -3.80
C PRO A 432 -26.29 -17.82 -4.40
N ILE A 433 -25.43 -17.21 -5.20
CA ILE A 433 -25.64 -15.90 -5.84
C ILE A 433 -25.72 -16.09 -7.35
N TYR A 434 -26.69 -15.44 -7.97
CA TYR A 434 -26.79 -15.35 -9.41
C TYR A 434 -26.03 -14.12 -9.92
N TRP A 435 -24.90 -14.35 -10.58
CA TRP A 435 -23.99 -13.29 -11.02
C TRP A 435 -24.34 -12.74 -12.41
N ALA A 436 -25.61 -12.37 -12.60
CA ALA A 436 -26.11 -11.72 -13.82
C ALA A 436 -27.43 -10.98 -13.54
N ILE A 437 -27.94 -10.23 -14.54
CA ILE A 437 -29.31 -9.72 -14.50
C ILE A 437 -30.27 -10.93 -14.56
N PRO A 438 -31.24 -11.05 -13.63
CA PRO A 438 -32.18 -12.17 -13.59
C PRO A 438 -33.02 -12.25 -14.86
N ASN A 439 -33.40 -13.47 -15.24
CA ASN A 439 -34.33 -13.69 -16.34
C ASN A 439 -35.78 -13.27 -15.99
N ALA A 440 -36.58 -12.99 -17.01
CA ALA A 440 -37.99 -12.70 -16.83
C ALA A 440 -38.71 -13.87 -16.09
N GLY A 441 -39.48 -13.51 -15.06
CA GLY A 441 -40.16 -14.49 -14.18
C GLY A 441 -39.34 -15.00 -13.00
N SER A 442 -38.02 -14.74 -12.95
CA SER A 442 -37.22 -14.98 -11.76
C SER A 442 -37.54 -13.93 -10.69
N ARG A 443 -37.67 -14.35 -9.44
CA ARG A 443 -37.97 -13.42 -8.31
C ARG A 443 -36.97 -13.57 -7.17
N PRO A 444 -35.67 -13.27 -7.39
CA PRO A 444 -34.70 -13.32 -6.33
C PRO A 444 -35.07 -12.30 -5.22
N PRO A 445 -34.76 -12.57 -3.96
CA PRO A 445 -35.12 -11.69 -2.84
C PRO A 445 -34.47 -10.31 -2.92
N TYR A 446 -33.22 -10.28 -3.37
CA TYR A 446 -32.44 -9.06 -3.57
C TYR A 446 -31.81 -9.06 -4.97
N VAL A 447 -31.84 -7.90 -5.63
CA VAL A 447 -31.10 -7.68 -6.87
C VAL A 447 -30.24 -6.43 -6.72
N ILE A 448 -28.94 -6.55 -6.87
CA ILE A 448 -27.97 -5.46 -6.68
C ILE A 448 -27.32 -5.19 -8.03
N VAL A 449 -27.61 -4.02 -8.58
CA VAL A 449 -27.18 -3.65 -9.94
C VAL A 449 -26.63 -2.21 -9.96
N ASP A 450 -25.87 -1.91 -11.00
CA ASP A 450 -25.46 -0.53 -11.26
C ASP A 450 -26.68 0.38 -11.42
N ASP A 451 -26.58 1.62 -11.00
CA ASP A 451 -27.64 2.62 -11.12
C ASP A 451 -28.14 2.78 -12.56
N THR A 452 -27.23 2.71 -13.54
CA THR A 452 -27.55 2.77 -14.98
C THR A 452 -28.33 1.55 -15.51
N LYS A 453 -28.36 0.44 -14.78
CA LYS A 453 -29.04 -0.81 -15.15
C LYS A 453 -30.29 -1.09 -14.31
N ALA A 454 -30.59 -0.25 -13.36
CA ALA A 454 -31.70 -0.45 -12.42
C ALA A 454 -33.07 -0.52 -13.11
N ASP A 455 -33.35 0.39 -14.05
CA ASP A 455 -34.62 0.42 -14.78
C ASP A 455 -34.81 -0.81 -15.68
N GLU A 456 -33.73 -1.27 -16.33
CA GLU A 456 -33.75 -2.49 -17.13
C GLU A 456 -34.04 -3.71 -16.27
N ALA A 457 -33.37 -3.84 -15.14
CA ALA A 457 -33.58 -4.93 -14.19
C ALA A 457 -35.00 -4.91 -13.63
N GLN A 458 -35.52 -3.74 -13.26
CA GLN A 458 -36.87 -3.61 -12.69
C GLN A 458 -37.95 -3.97 -13.70
N LYS A 459 -37.79 -3.62 -14.99
CA LYS A 459 -38.72 -4.02 -16.06
C LYS A 459 -38.74 -5.56 -16.24
N ILE A 460 -37.57 -6.19 -16.23
CA ILE A 460 -37.45 -7.66 -16.35
C ILE A 460 -38.13 -8.36 -15.18
N LEU A 461 -38.02 -7.80 -13.98
CA LEU A 461 -38.57 -8.34 -12.73
C LEU A 461 -40.09 -8.10 -12.54
N GLY A 462 -40.73 -7.36 -13.44
CA GLY A 462 -42.17 -7.07 -13.39
C GLY A 462 -42.57 -5.81 -12.62
N GLY A 463 -41.61 -4.96 -12.21
CA GLY A 463 -41.86 -3.57 -11.75
C GLY A 463 -42.29 -3.39 -10.29
N ASP A 464 -42.48 -4.44 -9.50
CA ASP A 464 -42.99 -4.39 -8.12
C ASP A 464 -41.88 -4.35 -7.03
N TYR A 465 -40.62 -4.42 -7.41
CA TYR A 465 -39.50 -4.35 -6.46
C TYR A 465 -39.33 -2.95 -5.89
N VAL A 466 -39.02 -2.89 -4.59
CA VAL A 466 -38.70 -1.63 -3.92
C VAL A 466 -37.24 -1.27 -4.20
N ALA A 467 -37.04 -0.19 -4.92
CA ALA A 467 -35.71 0.31 -5.30
C ALA A 467 -35.13 1.25 -4.26
N ARG A 468 -33.88 1.02 -3.85
CA ARG A 468 -33.09 1.91 -3.00
C ARG A 468 -31.70 2.12 -3.57
N GLN A 469 -31.38 3.35 -3.91
CA GLN A 469 -30.02 3.71 -4.32
C GLN A 469 -29.12 3.90 -3.09
N ILE A 470 -27.93 3.29 -3.13
CA ILE A 470 -26.90 3.41 -2.09
C ILE A 470 -25.54 3.59 -2.72
N PRO A 471 -24.59 4.23 -2.03
CA PRO A 471 -23.19 4.24 -2.48
C PRO A 471 -22.59 2.83 -2.31
N LEU A 472 -21.96 2.33 -3.37
CA LEU A 472 -21.16 1.12 -3.36
C LEU A 472 -19.75 1.40 -2.85
N ARG A 473 -19.14 2.45 -3.40
CA ARG A 473 -17.79 2.93 -3.07
C ARG A 473 -17.81 4.44 -2.94
N ALA A 474 -16.93 4.93 -2.06
CA ALA A 474 -16.77 6.36 -1.84
C ALA A 474 -15.30 6.74 -1.69
N TRP A 475 -14.96 7.95 -2.13
CA TRP A 475 -13.64 8.55 -1.99
C TRP A 475 -13.72 10.07 -2.06
N TRP A 476 -12.67 10.73 -1.59
CA TRP A 476 -12.56 12.17 -1.67
C TRP A 476 -11.18 12.58 -2.20
N ILE A 477 -11.13 12.92 -3.48
CA ILE A 477 -9.92 13.38 -4.20
C ILE A 477 -10.28 14.69 -4.88
N PRO A 478 -10.17 15.82 -4.18
CA PRO A 478 -10.70 17.11 -4.66
C PRO A 478 -10.04 17.63 -5.94
N GLU A 479 -8.81 17.17 -6.25
CA GLU A 479 -8.06 17.60 -7.45
C GLU A 479 -8.54 16.94 -8.76
N VAL A 480 -9.33 15.87 -8.67
CA VAL A 480 -9.72 15.01 -9.80
C VAL A 480 -11.14 15.27 -10.28
N SER A 481 -11.87 16.12 -9.59
CA SER A 481 -13.23 16.52 -10.00
C SER A 481 -13.25 17.19 -11.38
N ARG A 482 -14.36 17.03 -12.12
CA ARG A 482 -14.62 17.81 -13.36
C ARG A 482 -14.54 19.32 -13.12
N SER A 483 -14.85 19.75 -11.90
CA SER A 483 -14.61 21.12 -11.41
C SER A 483 -13.71 20.99 -10.18
N PRO A 484 -12.38 21.12 -10.30
CA PRO A 484 -11.47 20.95 -9.18
C PRO A 484 -11.86 21.84 -8.00
N LEU A 485 -12.12 21.23 -6.87
CA LEU A 485 -12.49 21.95 -5.64
C LEU A 485 -11.25 22.66 -5.10
N ARG A 486 -11.24 23.98 -5.18
CA ARG A 486 -10.16 24.80 -4.63
C ARG A 486 -10.58 25.35 -3.28
N PRO A 487 -9.95 24.92 -2.18
CA PRO A 487 -10.29 25.44 -0.87
C PRO A 487 -9.83 26.89 -0.73
N THR A 488 -10.63 27.66 0.02
CA THR A 488 -10.15 28.90 0.62
C THR A 488 -9.09 28.58 1.69
N PRO A 489 -8.21 29.53 2.08
CA PRO A 489 -7.27 29.29 3.17
C PRO A 489 -7.94 28.84 4.48
N ARG A 490 -9.14 29.35 4.76
CA ARG A 490 -9.92 28.96 5.95
C ARG A 490 -10.41 27.50 5.87
N GLU A 491 -10.92 27.06 4.73
CA GLU A 491 -11.34 25.68 4.51
C GLU A 491 -10.17 24.71 4.60
N LEU A 492 -9.02 25.09 4.00
CA LEU A 492 -7.81 24.28 4.09
C LEU A 492 -7.34 24.12 5.56
N LEU A 493 -7.30 25.22 6.33
CA LEU A 493 -6.98 25.16 7.75
C LEU A 493 -8.00 24.32 8.52
N THR A 494 -9.30 24.51 8.27
CA THR A 494 -10.36 23.71 8.89
C THR A 494 -10.15 22.23 8.61
N TYR A 495 -9.88 21.87 7.36
CA TYR A 495 -9.60 20.48 6.97
C TYR A 495 -8.38 19.90 7.69
N LEU A 496 -7.27 20.63 7.75
CA LEU A 496 -6.04 20.17 8.40
C LEU A 496 -6.26 19.81 9.88
N PHE A 497 -7.12 20.56 10.58
CA PHE A 497 -7.38 20.35 12.01
C PHE A 497 -8.56 19.43 12.31
N THR A 498 -9.62 19.48 11.49
CA THR A 498 -10.88 18.80 11.78
C THR A 498 -11.19 17.63 10.84
N ARG A 499 -10.41 17.48 9.76
CA ARG A 499 -10.67 16.52 8.66
C ARG A 499 -12.05 16.68 8.00
N ARG A 500 -12.65 17.87 8.11
CA ARG A 500 -13.89 18.18 7.41
C ARG A 500 -13.60 18.52 5.95
N PRO A 501 -14.06 17.70 4.98
CA PRO A 501 -13.87 17.96 3.55
C PRO A 501 -14.48 19.31 3.16
N TRP A 502 -13.86 19.97 2.20
CA TRP A 502 -14.50 21.12 1.54
C TRP A 502 -15.23 20.67 0.28
N SER A 503 -16.29 21.37 -0.09
CA SER A 503 -17.05 21.14 -1.30
C SER A 503 -17.58 22.46 -1.85
N ASN A 504 -17.78 22.54 -3.17
CA ASN A 504 -18.28 23.77 -3.82
C ASN A 504 -19.73 24.10 -3.45
N ASP A 505 -20.51 23.13 -2.99
CA ASP A 505 -21.92 23.27 -2.61
C ASP A 505 -22.13 23.44 -1.09
N GLY A 506 -21.03 23.54 -0.34
CA GLY A 506 -21.07 23.59 1.13
C GLY A 506 -21.45 22.27 1.81
N SER A 507 -21.74 21.22 1.05
CA SER A 507 -22.04 19.89 1.59
C SER A 507 -20.77 19.14 1.94
N SER A 508 -20.57 18.84 3.22
CA SER A 508 -19.47 17.99 3.69
C SER A 508 -19.72 16.49 3.46
N THR A 509 -20.92 16.13 2.99
CA THR A 509 -21.37 14.74 2.84
C THR A 509 -21.34 14.25 1.40
N ASN A 510 -21.19 15.14 0.41
CA ASN A 510 -21.08 14.75 -0.99
C ASN A 510 -19.62 14.44 -1.36
N PRO A 511 -19.22 13.16 -1.44
CA PRO A 511 -17.85 12.80 -1.80
C PRO A 511 -17.59 13.17 -3.26
N VAL A 512 -16.39 13.67 -3.54
CA VAL A 512 -15.92 13.90 -4.89
C VAL A 512 -15.56 12.55 -5.52
N GLY A 513 -16.53 11.88 -6.08
CA GLY A 513 -16.46 10.55 -6.63
C GLY A 513 -17.13 9.54 -5.70
N SER A 514 -18.11 8.91 -6.26
CA SER A 514 -18.76 7.72 -5.70
C SER A 514 -19.30 6.90 -6.86
N GLN A 515 -19.32 5.60 -6.66
CA GLN A 515 -20.12 4.70 -7.48
C GLN A 515 -21.32 4.27 -6.66
N ASN A 516 -22.51 4.36 -7.28
CA ASN A 516 -23.74 3.96 -6.65
C ASN A 516 -24.24 2.67 -7.28
N VAL A 517 -25.03 1.94 -6.50
CA VAL A 517 -25.81 0.80 -6.94
C VAL A 517 -27.25 0.98 -6.49
N VAL A 518 -28.15 0.31 -7.19
CA VAL A 518 -29.54 0.19 -6.79
C VAL A 518 -29.77 -1.22 -6.23
N VAL A 519 -30.27 -1.27 -5.02
CA VAL A 519 -30.73 -2.50 -4.38
C VAL A 519 -32.23 -2.59 -4.61
N LEU A 520 -32.64 -3.55 -5.41
CA LEU A 520 -34.03 -3.92 -5.64
C LEU A 520 -34.38 -5.01 -4.63
N THR A 521 -35.31 -4.72 -3.74
CA THR A 521 -35.76 -5.67 -2.72
C THR A 521 -37.19 -6.13 -3.03
N ARG A 522 -37.42 -7.42 -2.95
CA ARG A 522 -38.76 -7.98 -3.14
C ARG A 522 -39.74 -7.39 -2.11
N PRO A 523 -40.99 -7.06 -2.49
CA PRO A 523 -41.91 -6.29 -1.63
C PRO A 523 -42.16 -6.89 -0.24
N ASP A 524 -42.22 -8.23 -0.16
CA ASP A 524 -42.43 -8.96 1.11
C ASP A 524 -41.25 -8.87 2.10
N LEU A 525 -40.08 -8.42 1.61
CA LEU A 525 -38.85 -8.26 2.41
C LEU A 525 -38.50 -6.79 2.62
N ALA A 526 -39.17 -5.88 1.94
CA ALA A 526 -38.91 -4.45 2.09
C ALA A 526 -39.38 -3.99 3.48
N ARG A 527 -38.45 -3.46 4.28
CA ARG A 527 -38.80 -2.85 5.57
C ARG A 527 -39.65 -1.62 5.32
N SER A 528 -40.65 -1.43 6.14
CA SER A 528 -41.42 -0.19 6.13
C SER A 528 -40.50 1.01 6.38
N PRO A 529 -40.70 2.15 5.68
CA PRO A 529 -39.94 3.38 5.98
C PRO A 529 -40.16 3.78 7.42
N GLY A 530 -39.28 3.45 8.33
CA GLY A 530 -39.35 3.79 9.75
C GLY A 530 -38.97 2.71 10.76
N GLU A 531 -38.66 1.49 10.31
CA GLU A 531 -38.04 0.42 11.12
C GLU A 531 -36.48 0.33 10.83
#